data_61836e80392494600cae0beffc5525eb
#
_entry.id   61836e80392494600cae0beffc5525eb
#
_cell.length_a   1.000
_cell.length_b   1.000
_cell.length_c   1.000
_cell.angle_alpha   90.00
_cell.angle_beta   90.00
_cell.angle_gamma   90.00
#
_symmetry.space_group_name_H-M   'P 1'
#
loop_
_entity.id
_entity.type
_entity.pdbx_description
1 polymer ?
#
loop_
_entity_poly.entity_id
_entity_poly.type
_entity_poly.pdbx_seq_one_letter_code
_entity_poly.pdbx_strand_id
1 'polypeptide(L)'
;MTHVVCLLGRILNRFSRDIGFIDEILPRIFLYVLELSLMVIGLVLATCIINPWLLIPVLIMTVFIVILRYYAMHTLRETKRIEAIARSPMYSHVSDTLVGIHTIRALGKRDQFIHEFDTLQNTHTSAWFIFLSSYRWFSLRSLFSVYIYFNIVIHISLIVKHGFGLTSGLLGLSINYCLIIADPFEYLVRMTAELENAMTSVERVLSYTKLEQEAAKDSPHPPPADWPQSGEITLSNLSLSYTSDGPQVLKNITCNIKSKEKIGIVGRTGAGKSSLMVAILRMAEPSGDLIIDNVNILNIGLHELRKKISVIPQVLLNFHFISP
;
A
#
# COMPACT_ATOMS: atom_id res chain seq x y z
N MET A 1 -8.98 -21.11 4.87
CA MET A 1 -7.86 -20.79 5.75
C MET A 1 -6.80 -19.90 5.10
N THR A 2 -6.37 -20.16 3.89
CA THR A 2 -5.38 -19.36 3.14
C THR A 2 -5.78 -17.89 2.91
N HIS A 3 -7.04 -17.59 2.66
CA HIS A 3 -7.53 -16.21 2.47
C HIS A 3 -7.42 -15.35 3.74
N VAL A 4 -7.73 -15.90 4.91
CA VAL A 4 -7.66 -15.16 6.19
C VAL A 4 -6.22 -14.87 6.59
N VAL A 5 -5.30 -15.83 6.40
CA VAL A 5 -3.87 -15.64 6.67
C VAL A 5 -3.28 -14.58 5.74
N CYS A 6 -3.68 -14.58 4.46
CA CYS A 6 -3.26 -13.56 3.49
C CYS A 6 -3.81 -12.16 3.84
N LEU A 7 -5.02 -12.09 4.40
CA LEU A 7 -5.62 -10.83 4.86
C LEU A 7 -4.90 -10.29 6.11
N LEU A 8 -4.63 -11.16 7.08
CA LEU A 8 -3.90 -10.82 8.31
C LEU A 8 -2.48 -10.31 7.99
N GLY A 9 -1.77 -10.99 7.09
CA GLY A 9 -0.44 -10.57 6.63
C GLY A 9 -0.45 -9.20 5.94
N ARG A 10 -1.51 -8.90 5.17
CA ARG A 10 -1.68 -7.57 4.56
C ARG A 10 -1.92 -6.49 5.62
N ILE A 11 -2.79 -6.74 6.59
CA ILE A 11 -3.06 -5.81 7.68
C ILE A 11 -1.79 -5.54 8.50
N LEU A 12 -1.08 -6.59 8.91
CA LEU A 12 0.19 -6.47 9.64
C LEU A 12 1.23 -5.64 8.86
N ASN A 13 1.36 -5.88 7.54
CA ASN A 13 2.25 -5.08 6.71
C ASN A 13 1.87 -3.60 6.65
N ARG A 14 0.57 -3.25 6.74
CA ARG A 14 0.14 -1.83 6.82
C ARG A 14 0.59 -1.20 8.14
N PHE A 15 0.34 -1.91 9.26
CA PHE A 15 0.64 -1.36 10.59
C PHE A 15 2.13 -1.43 10.99
N SER A 16 2.93 -2.28 10.37
CA SER A 16 4.37 -2.32 10.62
C SER A 16 5.17 -1.58 9.56
N ARG A 17 5.12 -2.04 8.32
CA ARG A 17 5.98 -1.53 7.25
C ARG A 17 5.52 -0.18 6.70
N ASP A 18 4.24 -0.06 6.34
CA ASP A 18 3.75 1.17 5.69
C ASP A 18 3.73 2.34 6.70
N ILE A 19 3.34 2.10 7.96
CA ILE A 19 3.41 3.13 9.02
C ILE A 19 4.87 3.47 9.34
N GLY A 20 5.77 2.50 9.49
CA GLY A 20 7.19 2.78 9.71
C GLY A 20 7.80 3.62 8.57
N PHE A 21 7.37 3.39 7.33
CA PHE A 21 7.76 4.23 6.19
C PHE A 21 7.24 5.67 6.30
N ILE A 22 6.01 5.84 6.77
CA ILE A 22 5.37 7.16 6.96
C ILE A 22 6.05 7.94 8.10
N ASP A 23 6.37 7.26 9.20
CA ASP A 23 6.90 7.91 10.40
C ASP A 23 8.39 8.25 10.31
N GLU A 24 9.20 7.38 9.67
CA GLU A 24 10.65 7.54 9.68
C GLU A 24 11.21 8.05 8.35
N ILE A 25 10.74 7.52 7.23
CA ILE A 25 11.35 7.75 5.91
C ILE A 25 10.73 8.94 5.21
N LEU A 26 9.39 9.01 5.19
CA LEU A 26 8.67 10.08 4.48
C LEU A 26 9.03 11.49 4.98
N PRO A 27 9.08 11.79 6.30
CA PRO A 27 9.44 13.12 6.78
C PRO A 27 10.85 13.51 6.37
N ARG A 28 11.80 12.57 6.40
CA ARG A 28 13.18 12.80 6.00
C ARG A 28 13.30 13.14 4.52
N ILE A 29 12.66 12.33 3.65
CA ILE A 29 12.65 12.59 2.21
C ILE A 29 11.98 13.92 1.91
N PHE A 30 10.88 14.25 2.58
CA PHE A 30 10.16 15.50 2.39
C PHE A 30 11.03 16.72 2.74
N LEU A 31 11.73 16.67 3.87
CA LEU A 31 12.64 17.73 4.28
C LEU A 31 13.79 17.92 3.27
N TYR A 32 14.39 16.81 2.80
CA TYR A 32 15.42 16.89 1.75
C TYR A 32 14.89 17.49 0.44
N VAL A 33 13.70 17.11 0.02
CA VAL A 33 13.09 17.68 -1.20
C VAL A 33 12.82 19.17 -1.01
N LEU A 34 12.36 19.59 0.17
CA LEU A 34 12.13 21.01 0.49
C LEU A 34 13.44 21.80 0.48
N GLU A 35 14.45 21.31 1.18
CA GLU A 35 15.79 21.95 1.27
C GLU A 35 16.42 22.11 -0.12
N LEU A 36 16.48 21.03 -0.90
CA LEU A 36 17.04 21.06 -2.24
C LEU A 36 16.24 21.94 -3.20
N SER A 37 14.91 21.95 -3.07
CA SER A 37 14.06 22.81 -3.89
C SER A 37 14.32 24.28 -3.62
N LEU A 38 14.42 24.67 -2.35
CA LEU A 38 14.74 26.04 -1.96
C LEU A 38 16.15 26.44 -2.42
N MET A 39 17.11 25.54 -2.28
CA MET A 39 18.49 25.77 -2.74
C MET A 39 18.55 25.97 -4.27
N VAL A 40 17.94 25.09 -5.04
CA VAL A 40 17.91 25.18 -6.50
C VAL A 40 17.20 26.46 -6.96
N ILE A 41 16.04 26.77 -6.39
CA ILE A 41 15.31 28.00 -6.69
C ILE A 41 16.15 29.23 -6.35
N GLY A 42 16.80 29.25 -5.18
CA GLY A 42 17.67 30.36 -4.76
C GLY A 42 18.86 30.58 -5.72
N LEU A 43 19.51 29.50 -6.14
CA LEU A 43 20.63 29.57 -7.10
C LEU A 43 20.18 30.05 -8.49
N VAL A 44 19.02 29.57 -8.97
CA VAL A 44 18.43 30.01 -10.24
C VAL A 44 18.08 31.50 -10.17
N LEU A 45 17.40 31.93 -9.10
CA LEU A 45 17.07 33.35 -8.92
C LEU A 45 18.29 34.24 -8.84
N ALA A 46 19.30 33.84 -8.07
CA ALA A 46 20.56 34.58 -7.98
C ALA A 46 21.24 34.71 -9.35
N THR A 47 21.27 33.66 -10.12
CA THR A 47 21.82 33.66 -11.48
C THR A 47 21.05 34.59 -12.43
N CYS A 48 19.71 34.57 -12.35
CA CYS A 48 18.83 35.42 -13.16
C CYS A 48 18.89 36.89 -12.76
N ILE A 49 19.12 37.22 -11.47
CA ILE A 49 19.32 38.60 -11.01
C ILE A 49 20.61 39.15 -11.58
N ILE A 50 21.68 38.37 -11.63
CA ILE A 50 22.97 38.77 -12.20
C ILE A 50 22.85 38.97 -13.72
N ASN A 51 22.18 38.06 -14.40
CA ASN A 51 22.03 38.08 -15.84
C ASN A 51 20.59 37.66 -16.24
N PRO A 52 19.68 38.62 -16.47
CA PRO A 52 18.28 38.32 -16.78
C PRO A 52 18.08 37.48 -18.07
N TRP A 53 19.03 37.54 -19.01
CA TRP A 53 18.95 36.76 -20.25
C TRP A 53 19.02 35.25 -20.02
N LEU A 54 19.51 34.81 -18.83
CA LEU A 54 19.57 33.42 -18.44
C LEU A 54 18.20 32.81 -18.09
N LEU A 55 17.18 33.64 -17.93
CA LEU A 55 15.82 33.18 -17.67
C LEU A 55 15.28 32.34 -18.86
N ILE A 56 15.67 32.68 -20.09
CA ILE A 56 15.22 31.95 -21.29
C ILE A 56 15.71 30.50 -21.27
N PRO A 57 17.04 30.21 -21.17
CA PRO A 57 17.51 28.82 -21.12
C PRO A 57 17.04 28.06 -19.88
N VAL A 58 16.86 28.71 -18.72
CA VAL A 58 16.27 28.11 -17.53
C VAL A 58 14.86 27.57 -17.82
N LEU A 59 14.02 28.38 -18.46
CA LEU A 59 12.63 27.99 -18.75
C LEU A 59 12.59 26.82 -19.75
N ILE A 60 13.39 26.88 -20.80
CA ILE A 60 13.49 25.80 -21.81
C ILE A 60 13.94 24.49 -21.14
N MET A 61 14.99 24.55 -20.30
CA MET A 61 15.52 23.40 -19.61
C MET A 61 14.54 22.81 -18.58
N THR A 62 13.82 23.66 -17.87
CA THR A 62 12.78 23.23 -16.94
C THR A 62 11.70 22.42 -17.67
N VAL A 63 11.20 22.91 -18.78
CA VAL A 63 10.20 22.21 -19.61
C VAL A 63 10.76 20.87 -20.12
N PHE A 64 12.00 20.86 -20.63
CA PHE A 64 12.65 19.64 -21.11
C PHE A 64 12.77 18.58 -20.00
N ILE A 65 13.19 18.98 -18.81
CA ILE A 65 13.35 18.06 -17.68
C ILE A 65 12.01 17.52 -17.18
N VAL A 66 10.96 18.35 -17.14
CA VAL A 66 9.61 17.90 -16.79
C VAL A 66 9.13 16.82 -17.77
N ILE A 67 9.33 17.03 -19.07
CA ILE A 67 8.99 16.05 -20.10
C ILE A 67 9.82 14.76 -19.94
N LEU A 68 11.14 14.89 -19.78
CA LEU A 68 12.04 13.75 -19.57
C LEU A 68 11.62 12.94 -18.34
N ARG A 69 11.31 13.63 -17.21
CA ARG A 69 10.83 13.00 -15.98
C ARG A 69 9.52 12.24 -16.21
N TYR A 70 8.56 12.84 -16.89
CA TYR A 70 7.27 12.20 -17.16
C TYR A 70 7.44 10.83 -17.85
N TYR A 71 8.26 10.76 -18.91
CA TYR A 71 8.54 9.51 -19.59
C TYR A 71 9.35 8.53 -18.72
N ALA A 72 10.38 9.01 -18.06
CA ALA A 72 11.25 8.17 -17.23
C ALA A 72 10.50 7.56 -16.03
N MET A 73 9.65 8.32 -15.36
CA MET A 73 8.90 7.83 -14.20
C MET A 73 7.90 6.74 -14.56
N HIS A 74 7.27 6.82 -15.74
CA HIS A 74 6.42 5.74 -16.22
C HIS A 74 7.22 4.44 -16.40
N THR A 75 8.36 4.50 -17.08
CA THR A 75 9.23 3.35 -17.30
C THR A 75 9.80 2.78 -16.00
N LEU A 76 10.24 3.64 -15.08
CA LEU A 76 10.79 3.22 -13.78
C LEU A 76 9.74 2.51 -12.91
N ARG A 77 8.50 2.98 -12.91
CA ARG A 77 7.40 2.31 -12.19
C ARG A 77 7.11 0.92 -12.75
N GLU A 78 7.02 0.78 -14.06
CA GLU A 78 6.75 -0.51 -14.70
C GLU A 78 7.91 -1.50 -14.51
N THR A 79 9.15 -1.07 -14.69
CA THR A 79 10.32 -1.94 -14.46
C THR A 79 10.45 -2.35 -12.99
N LYS A 80 10.13 -1.45 -12.05
CA LYS A 80 10.07 -1.78 -10.62
C LYS A 80 8.97 -2.78 -10.28
N ARG A 81 7.82 -2.67 -10.95
CA ARG A 81 6.72 -3.63 -10.81
C ARG A 81 7.11 -5.02 -11.32
N ILE A 82 7.78 -5.10 -12.47
CA ILE A 82 8.28 -6.35 -13.04
C ILE A 82 9.30 -7.00 -12.10
N GLU A 83 10.23 -6.21 -11.55
CA GLU A 83 11.20 -6.69 -10.55
C GLU A 83 10.51 -7.26 -9.31
N ALA A 84 9.50 -6.58 -8.78
CA ALA A 84 8.74 -7.03 -7.62
C ALA A 84 7.97 -8.35 -7.89
N ILE A 85 7.41 -8.52 -9.09
CA ILE A 85 6.74 -9.75 -9.52
C ILE A 85 7.74 -10.90 -9.63
N ALA A 86 8.90 -10.67 -10.26
CA ALA A 86 9.94 -11.69 -10.43
C ALA A 86 10.58 -12.11 -9.08
N ARG A 87 10.61 -11.24 -8.09
CA ARG A 87 11.15 -11.51 -6.75
C ARG A 87 10.29 -12.46 -5.94
N SER A 88 8.97 -12.39 -6.05
CA SER A 88 8.04 -13.16 -5.22
C SER A 88 8.22 -14.68 -5.35
N PRO A 89 8.29 -15.30 -6.55
CA PRO A 89 8.49 -16.73 -6.70
C PRO A 89 9.80 -17.23 -6.09
N MET A 90 10.88 -16.45 -6.19
CA MET A 90 12.17 -16.76 -5.60
C MET A 90 12.08 -16.91 -4.07
N TYR A 91 11.44 -15.96 -3.39
CA TYR A 91 11.26 -16.04 -1.94
C TYR A 91 10.30 -17.16 -1.53
N SER A 92 9.22 -17.40 -2.29
CA SER A 92 8.33 -18.54 -2.04
C SER A 92 9.10 -19.86 -2.12
N HIS A 93 9.91 -20.05 -3.17
CA HIS A 93 10.72 -21.25 -3.33
C HIS A 93 11.71 -21.47 -2.16
N VAL A 94 12.35 -20.40 -1.65
CA VAL A 94 13.20 -20.49 -0.46
C VAL A 94 12.39 -20.91 0.77
N SER A 95 11.22 -20.29 0.99
CA SER A 95 10.35 -20.63 2.10
C SER A 95 9.89 -22.09 2.05
N ASP A 96 9.45 -22.56 0.88
CA ASP A 96 9.00 -23.93 0.66
C ASP A 96 10.15 -24.93 0.84
N THR A 97 11.35 -24.57 0.38
CA THR A 97 12.57 -25.36 0.56
C THR A 97 12.92 -25.52 2.04
N LEU A 98 12.82 -24.45 2.84
CA LEU A 98 13.11 -24.48 4.27
C LEU A 98 12.09 -25.35 5.03
N VAL A 99 10.81 -25.22 4.70
CA VAL A 99 9.74 -26.04 5.32
C VAL A 99 9.86 -27.51 4.89
N GLY A 100 10.17 -27.75 3.61
CA GLY A 100 10.26 -29.09 3.02
C GLY A 100 11.63 -29.77 3.08
N ILE A 101 12.62 -29.22 3.80
CA ILE A 101 14.03 -29.64 3.74
C ILE A 101 14.23 -31.13 4.06
N HIS A 102 13.46 -31.67 5.01
CA HIS A 102 13.54 -33.08 5.36
C HIS A 102 13.04 -33.99 4.22
N THR A 103 11.96 -33.59 3.56
CA THR A 103 11.36 -34.30 2.42
C THR A 103 12.28 -34.26 1.21
N ILE A 104 12.85 -33.11 0.90
CA ILE A 104 13.79 -32.93 -0.22
C ILE A 104 15.02 -33.80 -0.05
N ARG A 105 15.56 -33.87 1.17
CA ARG A 105 16.73 -34.75 1.49
C ARG A 105 16.36 -36.21 1.41
N ALA A 106 15.22 -36.63 1.93
CA ALA A 106 14.75 -38.00 1.89
C ALA A 106 14.52 -38.51 0.46
N LEU A 107 14.03 -37.64 -0.43
CA LEU A 107 13.80 -37.94 -1.84
C LEU A 107 15.04 -37.77 -2.74
N GLY A 108 16.17 -37.29 -2.21
CA GLY A 108 17.38 -37.03 -2.99
C GLY A 108 17.23 -35.97 -4.09
N LYS A 109 16.29 -35.03 -3.94
CA LYS A 109 15.92 -34.03 -4.97
C LYS A 109 16.65 -32.68 -4.82
N ARG A 110 17.75 -32.63 -4.07
CA ARG A 110 18.52 -31.43 -3.79
C ARG A 110 18.91 -30.68 -5.06
N ASP A 111 19.47 -31.37 -6.04
CA ASP A 111 20.01 -30.72 -7.25
C ASP A 111 18.91 -30.16 -8.13
N GLN A 112 17.72 -30.76 -8.14
CA GLN A 112 16.56 -30.25 -8.83
C GLN A 112 16.10 -28.91 -8.21
N PHE A 113 16.04 -28.83 -6.87
CA PHE A 113 15.66 -27.59 -6.17
C PHE A 113 16.68 -26.47 -6.35
N ILE A 114 17.98 -26.78 -6.40
CA ILE A 114 19.03 -25.82 -6.70
C ILE A 114 18.85 -25.27 -8.12
N HIS A 115 18.64 -26.13 -9.11
CA HIS A 115 18.46 -25.69 -10.50
C HIS A 115 17.21 -24.81 -10.68
N GLU A 116 16.12 -25.14 -9.99
CA GLU A 116 14.90 -24.33 -10.01
C GLU A 116 15.12 -22.97 -9.36
N PHE A 117 15.82 -22.93 -8.21
CA PHE A 117 16.22 -21.69 -7.56
C PHE A 117 17.09 -20.82 -8.48
N ASP A 118 18.09 -21.37 -9.13
CA ASP A 118 18.96 -20.66 -10.06
C ASP A 118 18.17 -20.04 -11.23
N THR A 119 17.18 -20.75 -11.73
CA THR A 119 16.30 -20.26 -12.79
C THR A 119 15.46 -19.06 -12.32
N LEU A 120 14.87 -19.15 -11.14
CA LEU A 120 14.10 -18.06 -10.52
C LEU A 120 14.99 -16.87 -10.18
N GLN A 121 16.19 -17.13 -9.65
CA GLN A 121 17.19 -16.10 -9.35
C GLN A 121 17.66 -15.37 -10.61
N ASN A 122 17.91 -16.08 -11.70
CA ASN A 122 18.32 -15.49 -12.98
C ASN A 122 17.20 -14.58 -13.54
N THR A 123 15.95 -15.02 -13.43
CA THR A 123 14.78 -14.21 -13.86
C THR A 123 14.69 -12.92 -13.05
N HIS A 124 14.81 -13.01 -11.71
CA HIS A 124 14.81 -11.83 -10.84
C HIS A 124 16.00 -10.91 -11.13
N THR A 125 17.21 -11.45 -11.28
CA THR A 125 18.43 -10.67 -11.58
C THR A 125 18.29 -9.93 -12.91
N SER A 126 17.72 -10.57 -13.93
CA SER A 126 17.46 -9.92 -15.23
C SER A 126 16.47 -8.75 -15.10
N ALA A 127 15.39 -8.94 -14.36
CA ALA A 127 14.40 -7.89 -14.10
C ALA A 127 15.02 -6.72 -13.30
N TRP A 128 15.82 -7.04 -12.29
CA TRP A 128 16.53 -6.05 -11.49
C TRP A 128 17.56 -5.27 -12.30
N PHE A 129 18.29 -5.94 -13.20
CA PHE A 129 19.23 -5.29 -14.10
C PHE A 129 18.54 -4.29 -15.06
N ILE A 130 17.37 -4.66 -15.60
CA ILE A 130 16.57 -3.77 -16.45
C ILE A 130 16.13 -2.52 -15.64
N PHE A 131 15.64 -2.72 -14.42
CA PHE A 131 15.28 -1.60 -13.54
C PHE A 131 16.47 -0.68 -13.26
N LEU A 132 17.62 -1.24 -12.89
CA LEU A 132 18.84 -0.48 -12.61
C LEU A 132 19.34 0.28 -13.86
N SER A 133 19.30 -0.36 -15.02
CA SER A 133 19.70 0.24 -16.31
C SER A 133 18.77 1.40 -16.70
N SER A 134 17.46 1.24 -16.50
CA SER A 134 16.47 2.32 -16.74
C SER A 134 16.72 3.51 -15.80
N TYR A 135 17.03 3.24 -14.54
CA TYR A 135 17.37 4.28 -13.57
C TYR A 135 18.65 5.03 -13.96
N ARG A 136 19.71 4.31 -14.36
CA ARG A 136 20.97 4.90 -14.82
C ARG A 136 20.81 5.69 -16.13
N TRP A 137 19.97 5.20 -17.03
CA TRP A 137 19.63 5.92 -18.26
C TRP A 137 19.01 7.30 -17.95
N PHE A 138 18.08 7.35 -17.02
CA PHE A 138 17.44 8.60 -16.61
C PHE A 138 18.46 9.57 -15.96
N SER A 139 19.28 9.07 -15.03
CA SER A 139 20.32 9.87 -14.36
C SER A 139 21.30 10.49 -15.38
N LEU A 140 21.78 9.69 -16.34
CA LEU A 140 22.68 10.17 -17.39
C LEU A 140 22.02 11.28 -18.26
N ARG A 141 20.75 11.11 -18.66
CA ARG A 141 20.05 12.13 -19.45
C ARG A 141 19.84 13.43 -18.69
N SER A 142 19.50 13.32 -17.41
CA SER A 142 19.39 14.48 -16.52
C SER A 142 20.74 15.21 -16.40
N LEU A 143 21.82 14.47 -16.21
CA LEU A 143 23.17 15.04 -16.10
C LEU A 143 23.60 15.75 -17.41
N PHE A 144 23.40 15.10 -18.57
CA PHE A 144 23.65 15.72 -19.87
C PHE A 144 22.87 17.02 -20.06
N SER A 145 21.63 17.07 -19.61
CA SER A 145 20.81 18.28 -19.69
C SER A 145 21.42 19.43 -18.89
N VAL A 146 21.95 19.16 -17.70
CA VAL A 146 22.62 20.15 -16.86
C VAL A 146 23.90 20.64 -17.53
N TYR A 147 24.70 19.77 -18.14
CA TYR A 147 25.90 20.18 -18.87
C TYR A 147 25.60 21.04 -20.11
N ILE A 148 24.52 20.72 -20.84
CA ILE A 148 24.06 21.56 -21.97
C ILE A 148 23.65 22.94 -21.46
N TYR A 149 22.87 22.99 -20.36
CA TYR A 149 22.49 24.24 -19.71
C TYR A 149 23.73 25.06 -19.32
N PHE A 150 24.70 24.43 -18.66
CA PHE A 150 25.95 25.08 -18.28
C PHE A 150 26.69 25.71 -19.48
N ASN A 151 26.83 24.98 -20.60
CA ASN A 151 27.43 25.52 -21.82
C ASN A 151 26.66 26.73 -22.37
N ILE A 152 25.33 26.66 -22.41
CA ILE A 152 24.47 27.76 -22.86
C ILE A 152 24.68 28.99 -21.97
N VAL A 153 24.72 28.81 -20.63
CA VAL A 153 24.95 29.91 -19.68
C VAL A 153 26.30 30.59 -19.93
N ILE A 154 27.38 29.83 -20.15
CA ILE A 154 28.68 30.39 -20.44
C ILE A 154 28.64 31.27 -21.71
N HIS A 155 28.08 30.75 -22.80
CA HIS A 155 28.04 31.48 -24.09
C HIS A 155 27.18 32.75 -23.98
N ILE A 156 26.00 32.67 -23.40
CA ILE A 156 25.13 33.84 -23.18
C ILE A 156 25.84 34.87 -22.31
N SER A 157 26.48 34.44 -21.21
CA SER A 157 27.19 35.34 -20.30
C SER A 157 28.35 36.04 -20.97
N LEU A 158 29.09 35.38 -21.86
CA LEU A 158 30.16 35.99 -22.67
C LEU A 158 29.61 37.02 -23.66
N ILE A 159 28.51 36.71 -24.37
CA ILE A 159 27.86 37.64 -25.29
C ILE A 159 27.35 38.89 -24.57
N VAL A 160 26.69 38.70 -23.44
CA VAL A 160 26.15 39.80 -22.61
C VAL A 160 27.27 40.67 -22.03
N LYS A 161 28.41 40.06 -21.65
CA LYS A 161 29.58 40.83 -21.22
C LYS A 161 30.05 41.83 -22.29
N HIS A 162 30.15 41.39 -23.55
CA HIS A 162 30.54 42.23 -24.68
C HIS A 162 29.50 43.29 -25.04
N GLY A 163 28.18 42.98 -24.96
CA GLY A 163 27.12 43.87 -25.38
C GLY A 163 26.57 44.80 -24.29
N PHE A 164 26.53 44.37 -23.04
CA PHE A 164 25.85 45.06 -21.94
C PHE A 164 26.73 45.41 -20.74
N GLY A 165 28.07 45.26 -20.85
CA GLY A 165 29.03 45.75 -19.86
C GLY A 165 29.02 44.98 -18.52
N LEU A 166 28.71 43.70 -18.49
CA LEU A 166 28.78 42.85 -17.28
C LEU A 166 30.25 42.83 -16.77
N THR A 167 30.42 43.07 -15.46
CA THR A 167 31.77 43.00 -14.86
C THR A 167 32.26 41.55 -14.84
N SER A 168 33.59 41.36 -14.95
CA SER A 168 34.19 40.01 -14.95
C SER A 168 33.93 39.26 -13.66
N GLY A 169 33.73 39.94 -12.52
CA GLY A 169 33.36 39.32 -11.26
C GLY A 169 31.95 38.73 -11.25
N LEU A 170 30.97 39.46 -11.78
CA LEU A 170 29.59 39.01 -11.90
C LEU A 170 29.49 37.81 -12.86
N LEU A 171 30.26 37.82 -13.95
CA LEU A 171 30.32 36.69 -14.87
C LEU A 171 30.90 35.45 -14.18
N GLY A 172 32.00 35.59 -13.42
CA GLY A 172 32.58 34.48 -12.65
C GLY A 172 31.60 33.91 -11.61
N LEU A 173 30.83 34.80 -10.95
CA LEU A 173 29.84 34.42 -9.98
C LEU A 173 28.66 33.64 -10.62
N SER A 174 28.15 34.06 -11.78
CA SER A 174 27.08 33.36 -12.49
C SER A 174 27.51 31.95 -12.95
N ILE A 175 28.74 31.80 -13.45
CA ILE A 175 29.30 30.51 -13.82
C ILE A 175 29.46 29.61 -12.57
N ASN A 176 29.92 30.14 -11.45
CA ASN A 176 30.06 29.37 -10.22
C ASN A 176 28.71 28.87 -9.71
N TYR A 177 27.68 29.69 -9.71
CA TYR A 177 26.34 29.25 -9.32
C TYR A 177 25.79 28.14 -10.24
N CYS A 178 26.05 28.20 -11.54
CA CYS A 178 25.67 27.15 -12.46
C CYS A 178 26.43 25.83 -12.23
N LEU A 179 27.67 25.88 -11.78
CA LEU A 179 28.42 24.67 -11.39
C LEU A 179 27.86 24.05 -10.12
N ILE A 180 27.54 24.89 -9.12
CA ILE A 180 27.00 24.43 -7.85
C ILE A 180 25.61 23.81 -8.00
N ILE A 181 24.80 24.25 -8.96
CA ILE A 181 23.40 23.76 -9.12
C ILE A 181 23.33 22.34 -9.67
N ALA A 182 24.36 21.82 -10.33
CA ALA A 182 24.33 20.55 -11.05
C ALA A 182 23.98 19.36 -10.14
N ASP A 183 24.71 19.18 -9.05
CA ASP A 183 24.52 18.05 -8.13
C ASP A 183 23.21 18.15 -7.32
N PRO A 184 22.86 19.30 -6.67
CA PRO A 184 21.60 19.46 -5.98
C PRO A 184 20.38 19.24 -6.89
N PHE A 185 20.48 19.65 -8.15
CA PHE A 185 19.40 19.48 -9.10
C PHE A 185 19.19 18.00 -9.46
N GLU A 186 20.24 17.23 -9.77
CA GLU A 186 20.12 15.80 -10.03
C GLU A 186 19.54 15.07 -8.80
N TYR A 187 20.06 15.44 -7.62
CA TYR A 187 19.61 14.83 -6.38
C TYR A 187 18.15 15.18 -6.06
N LEU A 188 17.71 16.41 -6.31
CA LEU A 188 16.31 16.83 -6.18
C LEU A 188 15.37 15.99 -7.07
N VAL A 189 15.72 15.82 -8.34
CA VAL A 189 14.93 15.02 -9.28
C VAL A 189 14.79 13.58 -8.78
N ARG A 190 15.84 13.01 -8.23
CA ARG A 190 15.83 11.67 -7.65
C ARG A 190 14.97 11.59 -6.38
N MET A 191 15.15 12.54 -5.45
CA MET A 191 14.41 12.57 -4.20
C MET A 191 12.91 12.80 -4.40
N THR A 192 12.51 13.58 -5.39
CA THR A 192 11.08 13.72 -5.74
C THR A 192 10.47 12.42 -6.25
N ALA A 193 11.23 11.57 -6.94
CA ALA A 193 10.78 10.25 -7.35
C ALA A 193 10.62 9.30 -6.13
N GLU A 194 11.55 9.35 -5.19
CA GLU A 194 11.45 8.58 -3.94
C GLU A 194 10.28 9.06 -3.08
N LEU A 195 10.02 10.37 -3.02
CA LEU A 195 8.85 10.94 -2.34
C LEU A 195 7.54 10.41 -2.94
N GLU A 196 7.41 10.39 -4.27
CA GLU A 196 6.23 9.84 -4.95
C GLU A 196 6.02 8.36 -4.59
N ASN A 197 7.10 7.58 -4.55
CA ASN A 197 7.02 6.18 -4.11
C ASN A 197 6.62 6.04 -2.64
N ALA A 198 7.14 6.87 -1.75
CA ALA A 198 6.79 6.87 -0.33
C ALA A 198 5.31 7.24 -0.09
N MET A 199 4.75 8.14 -0.91
CA MET A 199 3.33 8.51 -0.85
C MET A 199 2.40 7.35 -1.14
N THR A 200 2.83 6.30 -1.85
CA THR A 200 2.02 5.10 -2.05
C THR A 200 1.72 4.36 -0.74
N SER A 201 2.60 4.43 0.26
CA SER A 201 2.34 3.89 1.59
C SER A 201 1.24 4.66 2.31
N VAL A 202 1.21 5.99 2.15
CA VAL A 202 0.13 6.86 2.67
C VAL A 202 -1.21 6.49 2.03
N GLU A 203 -1.27 6.36 0.71
CA GLU A 203 -2.49 5.97 -0.01
C GLU A 203 -3.03 4.63 0.46
N ARG A 204 -2.13 3.67 0.70
CA ARG A 204 -2.49 2.36 1.20
C ARG A 204 -3.07 2.41 2.62
N VAL A 205 -2.50 3.21 3.52
CA VAL A 205 -3.04 3.40 4.87
C VAL A 205 -4.37 4.14 4.81
N LEU A 206 -4.48 5.20 3.99
CA LEU A 206 -5.73 5.93 3.77
C LEU A 206 -6.85 5.07 3.17
N SER A 207 -6.51 4.04 2.37
CA SER A 207 -7.52 3.11 1.85
C SER A 207 -8.23 2.34 2.97
N TYR A 208 -7.57 2.10 4.10
CA TYR A 208 -8.18 1.45 5.27
C TYR A 208 -9.16 2.35 6.03
N THR A 209 -9.01 3.67 5.97
CA THR A 209 -9.98 4.60 6.57
C THR A 209 -11.28 4.69 5.77
N LYS A 210 -11.27 4.21 4.53
CA LYS A 210 -12.43 4.22 3.62
C LYS A 210 -13.10 2.84 3.50
N LEU A 211 -12.70 1.87 4.33
CA LEU A 211 -13.36 0.58 4.35
C LEU A 211 -14.82 0.73 4.77
N GLU A 212 -15.68 -0.08 4.16
CA GLU A 212 -17.07 -0.20 4.55
C GLU A 212 -17.15 -0.65 6.00
N GLN A 213 -17.91 0.08 6.80
CA GLN A 213 -18.05 -0.19 8.23
C GLN A 213 -19.19 -1.16 8.47
N GLU A 214 -19.09 -1.95 9.56
CA GLU A 214 -20.21 -2.73 10.07
C GLU A 214 -21.38 -1.80 10.46
N ALA A 215 -22.58 -2.37 10.63
CA ALA A 215 -23.74 -1.65 11.14
C ALA A 215 -23.45 -0.97 12.48
N ALA A 216 -24.29 -0.01 12.88
CA ALA A 216 -24.10 0.77 14.09
C ALA A 216 -23.93 -0.11 15.33
N LYS A 217 -22.99 0.29 16.22
CA LYS A 217 -22.72 -0.45 17.45
C LYS A 217 -23.91 -0.45 18.40
N ASP A 218 -24.56 0.71 18.53
CA ASP A 218 -25.70 0.93 19.42
C ASP A 218 -26.89 1.41 18.57
N SER A 219 -28.10 0.99 18.91
CA SER A 219 -29.31 1.39 18.20
C SER A 219 -29.98 2.60 18.87
N PRO A 220 -30.73 3.43 18.11
CA PRO A 220 -31.53 4.51 18.68
C PRO A 220 -32.62 3.98 19.64
N HIS A 221 -33.05 2.73 19.43
CA HIS A 221 -34.05 2.04 20.23
C HIS A 221 -33.47 0.74 20.77
N PRO A 222 -32.75 0.77 21.91
CA PRO A 222 -32.17 -0.40 22.51
C PRO A 222 -33.26 -1.39 22.94
N PRO A 223 -32.98 -2.72 22.89
CA PRO A 223 -33.91 -3.71 23.41
C PRO A 223 -34.09 -3.54 24.93
N PRO A 224 -35.16 -4.09 25.54
CA PRO A 224 -35.35 -4.07 26.97
C PRO A 224 -34.13 -4.60 27.72
N ALA A 225 -33.83 -4.05 28.90
CA ALA A 225 -32.64 -4.41 29.66
C ALA A 225 -32.55 -5.91 29.96
N ASP A 226 -33.69 -6.56 30.16
CA ASP A 226 -33.80 -8.01 30.45
C ASP A 226 -33.81 -8.89 29.18
N TRP A 227 -33.75 -8.29 27.99
CA TRP A 227 -33.70 -9.03 26.72
C TRP A 227 -32.33 -9.71 26.55
N PRO A 228 -32.27 -10.95 26.06
CA PRO A 228 -33.36 -11.91 25.82
C PRO A 228 -33.78 -12.60 27.15
N GLN A 229 -35.09 -12.87 27.34
CA GLN A 229 -35.61 -13.53 28.54
C GLN A 229 -35.77 -15.04 28.36
N SER A 230 -36.30 -15.45 27.23
CA SER A 230 -36.59 -16.87 26.95
C SER A 230 -35.58 -17.49 25.96
N GLY A 231 -34.98 -16.70 25.11
CA GLY A 231 -34.03 -17.14 24.10
C GLY A 231 -34.70 -17.91 22.94
N GLU A 232 -35.96 -17.64 22.64
CA GLU A 232 -36.63 -18.17 21.47
C GLU A 232 -36.09 -17.51 20.19
N ILE A 233 -35.72 -18.29 19.16
CA ILE A 233 -35.16 -17.78 17.90
C ILE A 233 -36.04 -18.20 16.73
N THR A 234 -36.54 -17.24 15.97
CA THR A 234 -37.32 -17.48 14.76
C THR A 234 -36.52 -16.98 13.56
N LEU A 235 -36.29 -17.89 12.61
CA LEU A 235 -35.67 -17.61 11.32
C LEU A 235 -36.75 -17.66 10.24
N SER A 236 -36.88 -16.60 9.45
CA SER A 236 -37.85 -16.55 8.33
C SER A 236 -37.13 -16.14 7.05
N ASN A 237 -37.04 -17.07 6.10
CA ASN A 237 -36.37 -16.87 4.81
C ASN A 237 -34.93 -16.33 4.93
N LEU A 238 -34.21 -16.74 5.96
CA LEU A 238 -32.88 -16.28 6.22
C LEU A 238 -31.93 -16.74 5.12
N SER A 239 -31.28 -15.79 4.45
CA SER A 239 -30.25 -16.04 3.44
C SER A 239 -29.00 -15.23 3.77
N LEU A 240 -27.83 -15.75 3.40
CA LEU A 240 -26.56 -15.08 3.65
C LEU A 240 -25.63 -15.19 2.44
N SER A 241 -25.07 -14.05 2.02
CA SER A 241 -23.95 -13.95 1.10
C SER A 241 -22.81 -13.17 1.79
N TYR A 242 -21.55 -13.56 1.55
CA TYR A 242 -20.39 -12.84 2.13
C TYR A 242 -20.00 -11.59 1.34
N THR A 243 -20.47 -11.49 0.09
CA THR A 243 -20.27 -10.32 -0.77
C THR A 243 -21.58 -10.03 -1.48
N SER A 244 -21.84 -8.76 -1.83
CA SER A 244 -23.08 -8.32 -2.50
C SER A 244 -23.39 -9.11 -3.76
N ASP A 245 -22.37 -9.46 -4.54
CA ASP A 245 -22.52 -10.20 -5.82
C ASP A 245 -22.10 -11.68 -5.70
N GLY A 246 -21.87 -12.17 -4.48
CA GLY A 246 -21.38 -13.51 -4.23
C GLY A 246 -22.51 -14.56 -4.15
N PRO A 247 -22.16 -15.84 -4.27
CA PRO A 247 -23.13 -16.92 -4.11
C PRO A 247 -23.70 -16.93 -2.69
N GLN A 248 -25.02 -17.19 -2.61
CA GLN A 248 -25.67 -17.39 -1.32
C GLN A 248 -25.18 -18.69 -0.67
N VAL A 249 -24.62 -18.55 0.54
CA VAL A 249 -24.14 -19.67 1.36
C VAL A 249 -25.27 -20.26 2.21
N LEU A 250 -26.15 -19.40 2.74
CA LEU A 250 -27.42 -19.80 3.34
C LEU A 250 -28.55 -19.43 2.38
N LYS A 251 -29.51 -20.31 2.20
CA LYS A 251 -30.61 -20.15 1.23
C LYS A 251 -31.95 -20.40 1.91
N ASN A 252 -32.70 -19.32 2.12
CA ASN A 252 -34.08 -19.35 2.58
C ASN A 252 -34.35 -20.31 3.78
N ILE A 253 -33.49 -20.18 4.82
CA ILE A 253 -33.66 -21.00 6.04
C ILE A 253 -34.83 -20.46 6.82
N THR A 254 -35.81 -21.34 7.09
CA THR A 254 -36.96 -21.04 7.94
C THR A 254 -37.04 -22.09 9.01
N CYS A 255 -36.91 -21.69 10.27
CA CYS A 255 -37.07 -22.56 11.43
C CYS A 255 -37.42 -21.75 12.69
N ASN A 256 -38.07 -22.43 13.64
CA ASN A 256 -38.35 -21.89 14.96
C ASN A 256 -37.65 -22.73 16.04
N ILE A 257 -36.85 -22.10 16.86
CA ILE A 257 -36.10 -22.69 17.97
C ILE A 257 -36.76 -22.24 19.26
N LYS A 258 -37.33 -23.17 19.99
CA LYS A 258 -38.04 -22.88 21.24
C LYS A 258 -37.09 -22.49 22.36
N SER A 259 -37.62 -21.81 23.37
CA SER A 259 -36.90 -21.47 24.59
C SER A 259 -36.25 -22.72 25.21
N LYS A 260 -34.96 -22.58 25.61
CA LYS A 260 -34.12 -23.61 26.26
C LYS A 260 -33.92 -24.90 25.42
N GLU A 261 -34.21 -24.86 24.14
CA GLU A 261 -34.02 -25.99 23.23
C GLU A 261 -32.52 -26.16 22.93
N LYS A 262 -32.07 -27.41 22.82
CA LYS A 262 -30.70 -27.76 22.37
C LYS A 262 -30.77 -28.28 20.96
N ILE A 263 -30.11 -27.56 20.04
CA ILE A 263 -30.17 -27.92 18.61
C ILE A 263 -28.82 -28.43 18.14
N GLY A 264 -28.82 -29.55 17.45
CA GLY A 264 -27.69 -30.12 16.74
C GLY A 264 -27.74 -29.76 15.27
N ILE A 265 -26.70 -29.07 14.75
CA ILE A 265 -26.59 -28.74 13.33
C ILE A 265 -25.59 -29.71 12.68
N VAL A 266 -26.10 -30.58 11.77
CA VAL A 266 -25.31 -31.62 11.11
C VAL A 266 -25.13 -31.26 9.63
N GLY A 267 -23.96 -31.53 9.08
CA GLY A 267 -23.70 -31.30 7.66
C GLY A 267 -22.23 -31.49 7.31
N ARG A 268 -21.93 -31.62 6.03
CA ARG A 268 -20.54 -31.72 5.51
C ARG A 268 -19.74 -30.44 5.78
N THR A 269 -18.40 -30.54 5.71
CA THR A 269 -17.53 -29.34 5.71
C THR A 269 -17.93 -28.46 4.52
N GLY A 270 -18.10 -27.16 4.77
CA GLY A 270 -18.58 -26.22 3.74
C GLY A 270 -20.10 -26.11 3.58
N ALA A 271 -20.91 -26.89 4.32
CA ALA A 271 -22.36 -26.85 4.21
C ALA A 271 -23.05 -25.63 4.87
N GLY A 272 -22.30 -24.62 5.29
CA GLY A 272 -22.86 -23.40 5.87
C GLY A 272 -23.09 -23.42 7.38
N LYS A 273 -22.67 -24.46 8.13
CA LYS A 273 -22.84 -24.54 9.60
C LYS A 273 -22.29 -23.32 10.33
N SER A 274 -21.04 -22.96 10.04
CA SER A 274 -20.40 -21.77 10.64
C SER A 274 -21.00 -20.47 10.10
N SER A 275 -21.53 -20.48 8.90
CA SER A 275 -22.19 -19.32 8.28
C SER A 275 -23.51 -18.96 8.98
N LEU A 276 -24.16 -19.92 9.60
CA LEU A 276 -25.34 -19.64 10.43
C LEU A 276 -24.94 -18.84 11.69
N MET A 277 -23.81 -19.19 12.33
CA MET A 277 -23.29 -18.41 13.46
C MET A 277 -22.87 -16.99 13.02
N VAL A 278 -22.27 -16.86 11.85
CA VAL A 278 -21.92 -15.57 11.25
C VAL A 278 -23.16 -14.71 11.04
N ALA A 279 -24.28 -15.31 10.56
CA ALA A 279 -25.57 -14.61 10.39
C ALA A 279 -26.17 -14.18 11.72
N ILE A 280 -26.22 -15.07 12.73
CA ILE A 280 -26.78 -14.78 14.06
C ILE A 280 -26.00 -13.66 14.75
N LEU A 281 -24.67 -13.63 14.63
CA LEU A 281 -23.80 -12.59 15.17
C LEU A 281 -23.71 -11.33 14.29
N ARG A 282 -24.38 -11.33 13.15
CA ARG A 282 -24.30 -10.25 12.16
C ARG A 282 -22.85 -9.86 11.84
N MET A 283 -21.98 -10.85 11.64
CA MET A 283 -20.62 -10.64 11.12
C MET A 283 -20.61 -10.44 9.59
N ALA A 284 -21.67 -10.87 8.94
CA ALA A 284 -22.10 -10.51 7.62
C ALA A 284 -23.61 -10.30 7.70
N GLU A 285 -24.12 -9.27 7.05
CA GLU A 285 -25.53 -8.92 7.13
C GLU A 285 -26.38 -9.96 6.39
N PRO A 286 -27.28 -10.67 7.08
CA PRO A 286 -28.20 -11.60 6.46
C PRO A 286 -29.38 -10.86 5.82
N SER A 287 -30.01 -11.48 4.83
CA SER A 287 -31.31 -11.09 4.32
C SER A 287 -32.40 -12.01 4.87
N GLY A 288 -33.62 -11.50 5.00
CA GLY A 288 -34.73 -12.18 5.70
C GLY A 288 -34.82 -11.71 7.15
N ASP A 289 -35.70 -12.37 7.95
CA ASP A 289 -35.91 -12.00 9.34
C ASP A 289 -35.24 -12.97 10.29
N LEU A 290 -34.53 -12.44 11.29
CA LEU A 290 -34.02 -13.17 12.42
C LEU A 290 -34.49 -12.48 13.71
N ILE A 291 -35.38 -13.14 14.40
CA ILE A 291 -36.06 -12.60 15.58
C ILE A 291 -35.65 -13.40 16.80
N ILE A 292 -35.23 -12.72 17.86
CA ILE A 292 -34.91 -13.28 19.19
C ILE A 292 -35.86 -12.65 20.20
N ASP A 293 -36.69 -13.46 20.87
CA ASP A 293 -37.69 -12.99 21.86
C ASP A 293 -38.48 -11.77 21.36
N ASN A 294 -39.12 -11.89 20.20
CA ASN A 294 -39.92 -10.88 19.50
C ASN A 294 -39.15 -9.62 19.06
N VAL A 295 -37.82 -9.59 19.16
CA VAL A 295 -36.98 -8.49 18.69
C VAL A 295 -36.22 -8.91 17.43
N ASN A 296 -36.44 -8.20 16.32
CA ASN A 296 -35.66 -8.45 15.11
C ASN A 296 -34.21 -7.92 15.31
N ILE A 297 -33.23 -8.80 15.20
CA ILE A 297 -31.83 -8.45 15.44
C ILE A 297 -31.27 -7.44 14.44
N LEU A 298 -31.89 -7.28 13.27
CA LEU A 298 -31.45 -6.29 12.28
C LEU A 298 -31.72 -4.84 12.74
N ASN A 299 -32.63 -4.65 13.67
CA ASN A 299 -33.03 -3.35 14.19
C ASN A 299 -32.27 -2.91 15.45
N ILE A 300 -31.44 -3.78 16.04
CA ILE A 300 -30.66 -3.47 17.23
C ILE A 300 -29.18 -3.30 16.91
N GLY A 301 -28.45 -2.63 17.83
CA GLY A 301 -27.01 -2.40 17.68
C GLY A 301 -26.21 -3.69 17.77
N LEU A 302 -25.09 -3.74 17.06
CA LEU A 302 -24.21 -4.91 17.04
C LEU A 302 -23.65 -5.25 18.43
N HIS A 303 -23.36 -4.22 19.24
CA HIS A 303 -22.83 -4.41 20.59
C HIS A 303 -23.90 -4.98 21.54
N GLU A 304 -25.14 -4.49 21.41
CA GLU A 304 -26.30 -4.95 22.16
C GLU A 304 -26.60 -6.43 21.87
N LEU A 305 -26.52 -6.85 20.60
CA LEU A 305 -26.72 -8.23 20.19
C LEU A 305 -25.57 -9.15 20.66
N ARG A 306 -24.34 -8.81 20.27
CA ARG A 306 -23.16 -9.67 20.48
C ARG A 306 -22.84 -9.88 21.97
N LYS A 307 -23.15 -8.91 22.84
CA LYS A 307 -22.97 -9.03 24.28
C LYS A 307 -23.87 -10.08 24.93
N LYS A 308 -25.02 -10.40 24.31
CA LYS A 308 -26.01 -11.34 24.83
C LYS A 308 -25.83 -12.78 24.33
N ILE A 309 -24.95 -12.99 23.34
CA ILE A 309 -24.69 -14.29 22.72
C ILE A 309 -23.30 -14.76 23.09
N SER A 310 -23.20 -15.93 23.75
CA SER A 310 -21.91 -16.54 24.05
C SER A 310 -21.52 -17.54 22.96
N VAL A 311 -20.29 -17.49 22.50
CA VAL A 311 -19.74 -18.37 21.48
C VAL A 311 -18.50 -19.08 22.00
N ILE A 312 -18.48 -20.41 21.83
CA ILE A 312 -17.27 -21.20 22.09
C ILE A 312 -16.60 -21.47 20.73
N PRO A 313 -15.43 -20.89 20.45
CA PRO A 313 -14.74 -21.11 19.19
C PRO A 313 -14.19 -22.53 19.10
N GLN A 314 -14.11 -23.07 17.88
CA GLN A 314 -13.55 -24.40 17.60
C GLN A 314 -12.07 -24.53 17.99
N VAL A 315 -11.32 -23.43 17.88
CA VAL A 315 -9.93 -23.32 18.34
C VAL A 315 -9.94 -22.44 19.59
N LEU A 316 -9.60 -23.03 20.73
CA LEU A 316 -9.44 -22.29 21.98
C LEU A 316 -8.27 -21.33 21.84
N LEU A 317 -8.57 -20.04 21.67
CA LEU A 317 -7.59 -18.97 21.82
C LEU A 317 -7.37 -18.78 23.32
N ASN A 318 -6.21 -19.17 23.83
CA ASN A 318 -5.80 -18.81 25.18
C ASN A 318 -5.52 -17.29 25.19
N PHE A 319 -6.53 -16.52 25.52
CA PHE A 319 -6.32 -15.12 25.89
C PHE A 319 -5.66 -15.13 27.28
N HIS A 320 -4.35 -14.98 27.33
CA HIS A 320 -3.71 -14.51 28.55
C HIS A 320 -4.19 -13.06 28.74
N PHE A 321 -5.19 -12.88 29.61
CA PHE A 321 -5.48 -11.56 30.14
C PHE A 321 -4.23 -11.12 30.92
N ILE A 322 -3.44 -10.23 30.35
CA ILE A 322 -2.51 -9.41 31.09
C ILE A 322 -3.44 -8.48 31.86
N SER A 323 -3.72 -8.81 33.12
CA SER A 323 -4.34 -7.85 34.05
C SER A 323 -3.40 -6.66 34.19
N PRO A 324 -3.93 -5.43 34.24
CA PRO A 324 -3.14 -4.22 34.40
C PRO A 324 -2.35 -4.22 35.69
#